data_849afc3bbe9bf52c006afd1f64aa4afb
#
_entry.id   849afc3bbe9bf52c006afd1f64aa4afb
#
_cell.length_a   1.000
_cell.length_b   1.000
_cell.length_c   1.000
_cell.angle_alpha   90.00
_cell.angle_beta   90.00
_cell.angle_gamma   90.00
#
_symmetry.space_group_name_H-M   'P 1'
#
loop_
_entity.id
_entity.type
_entity.pdbx_description
1 polymer ?
#
loop_
_entity_poly.entity_id
_entity_poly.type
_entity_poly.pdbx_seq_one_letter_code
_entity_poly.pdbx_strand_id
1 'polypeptide(L)' 'MAMNKIERIDKEIAKTREKITEYQNKLRGLEAQKTEAENLQIVQLVRLSLIHI' A
#
# COMPACT_ATOMS: atom_id res chain seq x y z
N MET A 1 11.68 -24.20 -29.68
CA MET A 1 11.00 -23.25 -30.54
C MET A 1 10.91 -21.89 -29.88
N ALA A 2 11.08 -20.85 -30.66
CA ALA A 2 10.92 -19.50 -30.14
C ALA A 2 9.45 -19.23 -29.78
N MET A 3 9.21 -18.56 -28.69
CA MET A 3 7.87 -18.08 -28.33
C MET A 3 7.35 -17.14 -29.41
N ASN A 4 6.09 -17.26 -29.79
CA ASN A 4 5.49 -16.30 -30.68
C ASN A 4 5.25 -14.98 -29.94
N LYS A 5 4.91 -13.94 -30.68
CA LYS A 5 4.74 -12.59 -30.13
C LYS A 5 3.61 -12.52 -29.08
N ILE A 6 2.53 -13.28 -29.31
CA ILE A 6 1.38 -13.31 -28.40
C ILE A 6 1.77 -13.92 -27.04
N GLU A 7 2.48 -15.02 -27.05
CA GLU A 7 2.93 -15.67 -25.82
C GLU A 7 3.87 -14.77 -25.01
N ARG A 8 4.74 -14.06 -25.73
CA ARG A 8 5.67 -13.12 -25.08
C ARG A 8 4.93 -11.97 -24.40
N ILE A 9 3.92 -11.43 -25.07
CA ILE A 9 3.09 -10.35 -24.52
C ILE A 9 2.29 -10.85 -23.34
N ASP A 10 1.68 -12.04 -23.42
CA ASP A 10 0.93 -12.63 -22.33
C ASP A 10 1.80 -12.82 -21.09
N LYS A 11 3.03 -13.23 -21.28
CA LYS A 11 3.98 -13.39 -20.18
C LYS A 11 4.29 -12.04 -19.51
N GLU A 12 4.46 -11.00 -20.29
CA GLU A 12 4.68 -9.66 -19.76
C GLU A 12 3.46 -9.13 -19.02
N ILE A 13 2.27 -9.41 -19.53
CA ILE A 13 1.02 -9.04 -18.85
C ILE A 13 0.94 -9.72 -17.48
N ALA A 14 1.24 -11.01 -17.41
CA ALA A 14 1.22 -11.76 -16.16
C ALA A 14 2.18 -11.18 -15.13
N LYS A 15 3.41 -10.86 -15.54
CA LYS A 15 4.41 -10.23 -14.66
C LYS A 15 3.96 -8.86 -14.18
N THR A 16 3.38 -8.08 -15.07
CA THR A 16 2.90 -6.73 -14.73
C THR A 16 1.76 -6.81 -13.73
N ARG A 17 0.85 -7.76 -13.88
CA ARG A 17 -0.24 -7.97 -12.93
C ARG A 17 0.28 -8.36 -11.55
N GLU A 18 1.31 -9.18 -11.48
CA GLU A 18 1.94 -9.52 -10.20
C GLU A 18 2.50 -8.28 -9.51
N LYS A 19 3.17 -7.42 -10.26
CA LYS A 19 3.72 -6.16 -9.73
C LYS A 19 2.63 -5.23 -9.26
N ILE A 20 1.53 -5.15 -9.99
CA ILE A 20 0.38 -4.33 -9.59
C ILE A 20 -0.15 -4.82 -8.24
N THR A 21 -0.30 -6.13 -8.07
CA THR A 21 -0.75 -6.71 -6.80
C THR A 21 0.21 -6.39 -5.66
N GLU A 22 1.51 -6.52 -5.88
CA GLU A 22 2.53 -6.18 -4.89
C GLU A 22 2.45 -4.72 -4.47
N TYR A 23 2.35 -3.82 -5.45
CA TYR A 23 2.27 -2.39 -5.16
C TYR A 23 0.97 -2.00 -4.49
N GLN A 24 -0.14 -2.64 -4.84
CA GLN A 24 -1.43 -2.42 -4.15
C GLN A 24 -1.34 -2.84 -2.68
N ASN A 25 -0.71 -3.97 -2.40
CA ASN A 25 -0.52 -4.45 -1.04
C ASN A 25 0.39 -3.51 -0.25
N LYS A 26 1.45 -3.02 -0.89
CA LYS A 26 2.36 -2.05 -0.29
C LYS A 26 1.63 -0.74 0.04
N LEU A 27 0.81 -0.26 -0.89
CA LEU A 27 0.02 0.95 -0.69
C LEU A 27 -0.94 0.80 0.50
N ARG A 28 -1.64 -0.32 0.59
CA ARG A 28 -2.53 -0.59 1.73
C ARG A 28 -1.77 -0.57 3.05
N GLY A 29 -0.58 -1.17 3.08
CA GLY A 29 0.25 -1.18 4.27
C GLY A 29 0.66 0.23 4.69
N LEU A 30 1.06 1.06 3.73
CA LEU A 30 1.44 2.45 4.00
C LEU A 30 0.26 3.29 4.44
N GLU A 31 -0.90 3.11 3.81
CA GLU A 31 -2.12 3.82 4.20
C GLU A 31 -2.56 3.44 5.62
N ALA A 32 -2.44 2.16 5.98
CA ALA A 32 -2.74 1.69 7.33
C ALA A 32 -1.77 2.32 8.34
N GLN A 33 -0.49 2.39 8.03
CA GLN A 33 0.51 3.03 8.88
C GLN A 33 0.23 4.51 9.06
N LYS A 34 -0.17 5.18 7.98
CA LYS A 34 -0.53 6.60 8.02
C LYS A 34 -1.73 6.83 8.93
N THR A 35 -2.78 6.03 8.77
CA THR A 35 -3.98 6.10 9.60
C THR A 35 -3.64 5.88 11.08
N GLU A 36 -2.81 4.89 11.36
CA GLU A 36 -2.37 4.60 12.72
C GLU A 36 -1.61 5.79 13.33
N ALA A 37 -0.71 6.38 12.56
CA ALA A 37 0.06 7.55 13.01
C ALA A 37 -0.84 8.76 13.26
N GLU A 38 -1.82 9.00 12.38
CA GLU A 38 -2.78 10.08 12.54
C GLU A 38 -3.63 9.88 13.80
N ASN A 39 -4.10 8.66 14.04
CA ASN A 39 -4.88 8.32 15.23
C ASN A 39 -4.05 8.54 16.51
N LEU A 40 -2.78 8.18 16.48
CA LEU A 40 -1.88 8.38 17.60
C LEU A 40 -1.72 9.87 17.91
N GLN A 41 -1.57 10.72 16.89
CA GLN A 41 -1.50 12.16 17.06
C GLN A 41 -2.76 12.73 17.69
N ILE A 42 -3.92 12.27 17.24
CA ILE A 42 -5.22 12.72 17.79
C ILE A 42 -5.32 12.34 19.27
N VAL A 43 -4.94 11.13 19.62
CA VAL A 43 -4.96 10.67 21.02
C VAL A 43 -4.03 11.51 21.88
N GLN A 44 -2.83 11.84 21.39
CA GLN A 44 -1.90 12.70 22.11
C GLN A 44 -2.44 14.11 22.34
N LEU A 45 -3.09 14.69 21.34
CA LEU A 45 -3.71 16.01 21.46
C LEU A 45 -4.84 16.01 22.50
N VAL A 46 -5.66 14.98 22.52
CA VAL A 46 -6.74 14.82 23.50
C VAL A 46 -6.16 14.70 24.92
N ARG A 47 -5.11 13.93 25.09
CA ARG A 47 -4.44 13.78 26.41
C ARG A 47 -3.87 15.11 26.89
N LEU A 48 -3.24 15.88 26.01
CA LEU A 48 -2.70 17.19 26.36
C LEU A 48 -3.82 18.15 26.78
N SER A 49 -4.94 18.13 26.08
CA SER A 49 -6.10 18.94 26.42
C SER A 49 -6.66 18.59 27.81
N LEU A 50 -6.70 17.32 28.16
CA LEU A 50 -7.18 16.85 29.46
C LEU A 50 -6.24 17.24 30.60
N ILE A 51 -4.94 17.28 30.34
CA ILE A 51 -3.94 17.65 31.34
C ILE A 51 -4.05 19.13 31.71
N HIS A 52 -4.47 19.97 30.78
CA HIS A 52 -4.61 21.40 31.01
C HIS A 52 -5.89 21.81 31.75
N ILE A 53 -6.77 20.89 31.93
CA ILE A 53 -7.99 21.12 32.71
C ILE A 53 -7.73 20.78 34.18
#